data_8cd6fbe4f01ea2cf4a1821ce19cf8642
#
_entry.id   8cd6fbe4f01ea2cf4a1821ce19cf8642
#
_cell.length_a   1.000
_cell.length_b   1.000
_cell.length_c   1.000
_cell.angle_alpha   90.00
_cell.angle_beta   90.00
_cell.angle_gamma   90.00
#
_symmetry.space_group_name_H-M   'P 1'
#
loop_
_entity.id
_entity.type
_entity.pdbx_description
1 polymer ?
#
loop_
_entity_poly.entity_id
_entity_poly.type
_entity_poly.pdbx_seq_one_letter_code
_entity_poly.pdbx_strand_id
1 'polypeptide(L)'
;MEEIASHAGTSKSVFYRYFEDKRGLQQAVAQGSIDFMEAELKKAGKSATSAQDGLFTMVLSYLRLADSSPNVYNFSIAIPTGMAIITENMARFLQRSVEHVLPEYKGENGNKNLAYYWATAAVGFVRAAGESWIADPKQRQQLSAEVLARSISDWLLTGIDTSGSTNEQHEEH
;
A
#
# COMPACT_ATOMS: atom_id res chain seq x y z
N MET A 1 -18.32 -8.42 20.88
CA MET A 1 -17.45 -9.55 21.25
C MET A 1 -18.22 -10.88 21.24
N GLU A 2 -19.40 -10.95 21.80
CA GLU A 2 -20.25 -12.17 21.82
C GLU A 2 -20.65 -12.60 20.41
N GLU A 3 -21.13 -11.68 19.59
CA GLU A 3 -21.48 -11.92 18.18
C GLU A 3 -20.28 -12.36 17.35
N ILE A 4 -19.10 -11.77 17.60
CA ILE A 4 -17.86 -12.13 16.89
C ILE A 4 -17.44 -13.56 17.27
N ALA A 5 -17.47 -13.91 18.55
CA ALA A 5 -17.15 -15.25 19.00
C ALA A 5 -18.13 -16.30 18.40
N SER A 6 -19.43 -15.99 18.39
CA SER A 6 -20.45 -16.81 17.75
C SER A 6 -20.20 -17.01 16.26
N HIS A 7 -19.90 -15.96 15.53
CA HIS A 7 -19.57 -16.01 14.09
C HIS A 7 -18.29 -16.82 13.79
N ALA A 8 -17.32 -16.75 14.72
CA ALA A 8 -16.07 -17.52 14.62
C ALA A 8 -16.21 -18.98 15.08
N GLY A 9 -17.42 -19.42 15.43
CA GLY A 9 -17.67 -20.80 15.88
C GLY A 9 -16.99 -21.15 17.20
N THR A 10 -16.74 -20.17 18.08
CA THR A 10 -16.05 -20.36 19.35
C THR A 10 -16.83 -19.77 20.52
N SER A 11 -16.45 -20.13 21.75
CA SER A 11 -17.07 -19.58 22.95
C SER A 11 -16.46 -18.22 23.33
N LYS A 12 -17.28 -17.41 24.02
CA LYS A 12 -16.85 -16.11 24.57
C LYS A 12 -15.61 -16.25 25.46
N SER A 13 -15.53 -17.29 26.29
CA SER A 13 -14.40 -17.56 27.18
C SER A 13 -13.11 -17.85 26.42
N VAL A 14 -13.20 -18.64 25.34
CA VAL A 14 -12.06 -18.95 24.47
C VAL A 14 -11.59 -17.66 23.77
N PHE A 15 -12.54 -16.88 23.29
CA PHE A 15 -12.25 -15.62 22.60
C PHE A 15 -11.49 -14.62 23.48
N TYR A 16 -11.98 -14.39 24.73
CA TYR A 16 -11.31 -13.52 25.70
C TYR A 16 -9.93 -14.04 26.14
N ARG A 17 -9.73 -15.34 26.16
CA ARG A 17 -8.41 -15.94 26.45
C ARG A 17 -7.35 -15.59 25.41
N TYR A 18 -7.75 -15.43 24.13
CA TYR A 18 -6.83 -15.09 23.06
C TYR A 18 -6.62 -13.58 22.84
N PHE A 19 -7.68 -12.80 23.04
CA PHE A 19 -7.67 -11.39 22.64
C PHE A 19 -7.87 -10.42 23.82
N GLU A 20 -8.01 -10.94 25.04
CA GLU A 20 -8.25 -10.19 26.27
C GLU A 20 -9.48 -9.25 26.19
N ASP A 21 -9.52 -8.37 25.18
CA ASP A 21 -10.61 -7.44 24.92
C ASP A 21 -10.78 -7.15 23.41
N LYS A 22 -11.67 -6.22 23.09
CA LYS A 22 -11.91 -5.75 21.71
C LYS A 22 -10.65 -5.11 21.08
N ARG A 23 -9.82 -4.47 21.89
CA ARG A 23 -8.60 -3.81 21.46
C ARG A 23 -7.52 -4.83 21.08
N GLY A 24 -7.36 -5.88 21.88
CA GLY A 24 -6.47 -6.99 21.56
C GLY A 24 -6.87 -7.70 20.26
N LEU A 25 -8.17 -7.92 20.04
CA LEU A 25 -8.66 -8.42 18.76
C LEU A 25 -8.30 -7.48 17.59
N GLN A 26 -8.52 -6.17 17.76
CA GLN A 26 -8.20 -5.18 16.74
C GLN A 26 -6.71 -5.23 16.38
N GLN A 27 -5.85 -5.28 17.38
CA GLN A 27 -4.40 -5.38 17.17
C GLN A 27 -4.02 -6.67 16.44
N ALA A 28 -4.61 -7.80 16.80
CA ALA A 28 -4.34 -9.07 16.14
C ALA A 28 -4.79 -9.08 14.66
N VAL A 29 -5.94 -8.49 14.34
CA VAL A 29 -6.42 -8.36 12.96
C VAL A 29 -5.50 -7.44 12.16
N ALA A 30 -5.10 -6.30 12.73
CA ALA A 30 -4.16 -5.38 12.08
C ALA A 30 -2.82 -6.06 11.82
N GLN A 31 -2.27 -6.78 12.80
CA GLN A 31 -1.02 -7.53 12.65
C GLN A 31 -1.13 -8.61 11.57
N GLY A 32 -2.21 -9.39 11.57
CA GLY A 32 -2.44 -10.41 10.53
C GLY A 32 -2.52 -9.80 9.12
N SER A 33 -3.11 -8.62 8.99
CA SER A 33 -3.16 -7.89 7.71
C SER A 33 -1.76 -7.42 7.28
N ILE A 34 -0.93 -6.95 8.22
CA ILE A 34 0.47 -6.56 7.96
C ILE A 34 1.28 -7.78 7.51
N ASP A 35 1.18 -8.88 8.25
CA ASP A 35 1.92 -10.11 7.97
C ASP A 35 1.55 -10.66 6.58
N PHE A 36 0.26 -10.61 6.23
CA PHE A 36 -0.21 -10.99 4.91
C PHE A 36 0.38 -10.07 3.81
N MET A 37 0.33 -8.76 4.00
CA MET A 37 0.90 -7.81 3.04
C MET A 37 2.41 -8.00 2.90
N GLU A 38 3.14 -8.17 3.98
CA GLU A 38 4.59 -8.44 3.93
C GLU A 38 4.90 -9.74 3.17
N ALA A 39 4.11 -10.79 3.36
CA ALA A 39 4.28 -12.05 2.65
C ALA A 39 4.08 -11.87 1.13
N GLU A 40 3.01 -11.16 0.72
CA GLU A 40 2.74 -10.87 -0.68
C GLU A 40 3.83 -9.97 -1.30
N LEU A 41 4.33 -8.98 -0.57
CA LEU A 41 5.43 -8.12 -1.01
C LEU A 41 6.74 -8.89 -1.19
N LYS A 42 7.09 -9.76 -0.24
CA LYS A 42 8.27 -10.63 -0.35
C LYS A 42 8.17 -11.56 -1.55
N LYS A 43 6.96 -12.09 -1.81
CA LYS A 43 6.69 -12.92 -2.99
C LYS A 43 6.84 -12.12 -4.29
N ALA A 44 6.23 -10.92 -4.35
CA ALA A 44 6.35 -10.01 -5.47
C ALA A 44 7.80 -9.65 -5.78
N GLY A 45 8.58 -9.29 -4.74
CA GLY A 45 9.99 -8.95 -4.88
C GLY A 45 10.86 -10.10 -5.38
N LYS A 46 10.52 -11.36 -5.05
CA LYS A 46 11.25 -12.54 -5.54
C LYS A 46 10.92 -12.89 -6.99
N SER A 47 9.73 -12.59 -7.48
CA SER A 47 9.26 -12.88 -8.83
C SER A 47 9.42 -11.71 -9.78
N ALA A 48 9.72 -10.51 -9.28
CA ALA A 48 9.86 -9.30 -10.08
C ALA A 48 11.06 -9.39 -11.03
N THR A 49 10.81 -9.12 -12.30
CA THR A 49 11.82 -9.07 -13.36
C THR A 49 12.45 -7.69 -13.52
N SER A 50 11.80 -6.67 -12.94
CA SER A 50 12.24 -5.27 -12.95
C SER A 50 11.68 -4.53 -11.73
N ALA A 51 12.23 -3.34 -11.44
CA ALA A 51 11.71 -2.44 -10.40
C ALA A 51 10.24 -2.05 -10.68
N GLN A 52 9.88 -1.83 -11.93
CA GLN A 52 8.52 -1.52 -12.35
C GLN A 52 7.56 -2.68 -12.08
N ASP A 53 7.96 -3.91 -12.41
CA ASP A 53 7.18 -5.12 -12.15
C ASP A 53 6.96 -5.34 -10.64
N GLY A 54 8.01 -5.15 -9.85
CA GLY A 54 7.94 -5.22 -8.39
C GLY A 54 6.97 -4.19 -7.80
N LEU A 55 7.10 -2.93 -8.20
CA LEU A 55 6.22 -1.86 -7.73
C LEU A 55 4.76 -2.11 -8.13
N PHE A 56 4.53 -2.47 -9.41
CA PHE A 56 3.19 -2.83 -9.89
C PHE A 56 2.56 -3.95 -9.07
N THR A 57 3.29 -5.04 -8.83
CA THR A 57 2.77 -6.18 -8.07
C THR A 57 2.44 -5.79 -6.62
N MET A 58 3.26 -4.95 -6.01
CA MET A 58 3.00 -4.43 -4.66
C MET A 58 1.73 -3.58 -4.61
N VAL A 59 1.60 -2.61 -5.51
CA VAL A 59 0.42 -1.74 -5.57
C VAL A 59 -0.84 -2.55 -5.85
N LEU A 60 -0.77 -3.50 -6.78
CA LEU A 60 -1.89 -4.38 -7.11
C LEU A 60 -2.32 -5.25 -5.91
N SER A 61 -1.35 -5.82 -5.19
CA SER A 61 -1.65 -6.62 -3.99
C SER A 61 -2.37 -5.78 -2.92
N TYR A 62 -1.93 -4.54 -2.71
CA TYR A 62 -2.59 -3.60 -1.81
C TYR A 62 -4.04 -3.31 -2.23
N LEU A 63 -4.26 -2.93 -3.49
CA LEU A 63 -5.59 -2.61 -4.00
C LEU A 63 -6.54 -3.81 -3.94
N ARG A 64 -6.06 -5.01 -4.30
CA ARG A 64 -6.84 -6.25 -4.21
C ARG A 64 -7.22 -6.61 -2.78
N LEU A 65 -6.29 -6.46 -1.82
CA LEU A 65 -6.59 -6.69 -0.41
C LEU A 65 -7.69 -5.74 0.07
N ALA A 66 -7.55 -4.46 -0.24
CA ALA A 66 -8.48 -3.44 0.18
C ALA A 66 -9.88 -3.62 -0.46
N ASP A 67 -9.95 -4.09 -1.72
CA ASP A 67 -11.19 -4.38 -2.43
C ASP A 67 -11.85 -5.69 -1.98
N SER A 68 -11.06 -6.76 -1.79
CA SER A 68 -11.58 -8.07 -1.40
C SER A 68 -12.10 -8.13 0.03
N SER A 69 -11.58 -7.29 0.91
CA SER A 69 -11.91 -7.28 2.33
C SER A 69 -12.03 -5.86 2.90
N PRO A 70 -13.00 -5.03 2.42
CA PRO A 70 -13.12 -3.64 2.84
C PRO A 70 -13.31 -3.48 4.35
N ASN A 71 -14.01 -4.42 4.99
CA ASN A 71 -14.22 -4.40 6.44
C ASN A 71 -12.93 -4.66 7.21
N VAL A 72 -12.08 -5.60 6.75
CA VAL A 72 -10.77 -5.87 7.35
C VAL A 72 -9.85 -4.69 7.13
N TYR A 73 -9.84 -4.14 5.93
CA TYR A 73 -9.08 -2.93 5.61
C TYR A 73 -9.49 -1.77 6.52
N ASN A 74 -10.77 -1.40 6.54
CA ASN A 74 -11.29 -0.31 7.37
C ASN A 74 -11.03 -0.53 8.87
N PHE A 75 -11.14 -1.78 9.33
CA PHE A 75 -10.85 -2.14 10.71
C PHE A 75 -9.36 -1.96 11.05
N SER A 76 -8.47 -2.34 10.14
CA SER A 76 -7.02 -2.20 10.32
C SER A 76 -6.57 -0.74 10.32
N ILE A 77 -7.14 0.11 9.46
CA ILE A 77 -6.81 1.53 9.38
C ILE A 77 -7.45 2.36 10.51
N ALA A 78 -8.53 1.88 11.12
CA ALA A 78 -9.17 2.55 12.26
C ALA A 78 -8.27 2.58 13.52
N ILE A 79 -7.18 1.79 13.53
CA ILE A 79 -6.21 1.78 14.61
C ILE A 79 -5.03 2.65 14.21
N PRO A 80 -4.79 3.80 14.87
CA PRO A 80 -3.68 4.69 14.51
C PRO A 80 -2.32 3.99 14.46
N THR A 81 -2.08 3.05 15.38
CA THR A 81 -0.85 2.26 15.45
C THR A 81 -0.72 1.28 14.27
N GLY A 82 -1.83 0.66 13.85
CA GLY A 82 -1.82 -0.30 12.74
C GLY A 82 -1.41 0.35 11.41
N MET A 83 -2.01 1.49 11.09
CA MET A 83 -1.67 2.24 9.89
C MET A 83 -0.21 2.74 9.90
N ALA A 84 0.28 3.21 11.05
CA ALA A 84 1.66 3.65 11.17
C ALA A 84 2.65 2.52 10.89
N ILE A 85 2.40 1.32 11.44
CA ILE A 85 3.24 0.14 11.24
C ILE A 85 3.23 -0.30 9.77
N ILE A 86 2.04 -0.37 9.13
CA ILE A 86 1.93 -0.70 7.70
C ILE A 86 2.74 0.29 6.86
N THR A 87 2.52 1.58 7.09
CA THR A 87 3.20 2.65 6.34
C THR A 87 4.71 2.57 6.50
N GLU A 88 5.21 2.37 7.72
CA GLU A 88 6.63 2.30 8.01
C GLU A 88 7.30 1.05 7.40
N ASN A 89 6.66 -0.11 7.50
CA ASN A 89 7.19 -1.35 6.92
C ASN A 89 7.24 -1.27 5.39
N MET A 90 6.19 -0.74 4.77
CA MET A 90 6.13 -0.51 3.33
C MET A 90 7.19 0.50 2.87
N ALA A 91 7.31 1.62 3.56
CA ALA A 91 8.32 2.63 3.25
C ALA A 91 9.75 2.08 3.37
N ARG A 92 10.04 1.32 4.41
CA ARG A 92 11.36 0.66 4.56
C ARG A 92 11.66 -0.34 3.45
N PHE A 93 10.66 -1.10 3.00
CA PHE A 93 10.85 -2.02 1.88
C PHE A 93 11.14 -1.27 0.59
N LEU A 94 10.34 -0.27 0.25
CA LEU A 94 10.52 0.57 -0.94
C LEU A 94 11.85 1.33 -0.89
N GLN A 95 12.23 1.88 0.25
CA GLN A 95 13.50 2.54 0.44
C GLN A 95 14.69 1.64 0.04
N ARG A 96 14.73 0.40 0.53
CA ARG A 96 15.78 -0.56 0.17
C ARG A 96 15.79 -0.87 -1.31
N SER A 97 14.61 -0.98 -1.93
CA SER A 97 14.50 -1.23 -3.37
C SER A 97 15.03 -0.06 -4.18
N VAL A 98 14.71 1.17 -3.80
CA VAL A 98 15.20 2.39 -4.45
C VAL A 98 16.71 2.55 -4.26
N GLU A 99 17.24 2.36 -3.06
CA GLU A 99 18.68 2.41 -2.78
C GLU A 99 19.48 1.38 -3.59
N HIS A 100 18.85 0.27 -3.94
CA HIS A 100 19.48 -0.77 -4.77
C HIS A 100 19.52 -0.36 -6.26
N VAL A 101 18.45 0.26 -6.76
CA VAL A 101 18.30 0.64 -8.18
C VAL A 101 18.93 2.00 -8.47
N LEU A 102 18.85 2.93 -7.52
CA LEU A 102 19.34 4.31 -7.62
C LEU A 102 20.27 4.61 -6.43
N PRO A 103 21.53 4.16 -6.50
CA PRO A 103 22.49 4.34 -5.40
C PRO A 103 22.70 5.81 -4.99
N GLU A 104 22.52 6.75 -5.90
CA GLU A 104 22.59 8.19 -5.66
C GLU A 104 21.52 8.72 -4.70
N TYR A 105 20.43 7.96 -4.50
CA TYR A 105 19.39 8.26 -3.50
C TYR A 105 19.77 7.83 -2.09
N LYS A 106 20.81 7.02 -1.97
CA LYS A 106 21.36 6.63 -0.68
C LYS A 106 22.21 7.79 -0.14
N GLY A 107 21.79 8.33 0.99
CA GLY A 107 22.52 9.44 1.60
C GLY A 107 23.95 9.04 2.00
N GLU A 108 24.95 9.78 1.55
CA GLU A 108 26.32 9.71 2.01
C GLU A 108 26.64 10.86 2.97
N ASN A 109 27.42 10.59 4.03
CA ASN A 109 27.99 11.60 4.92
C ASN A 109 27.02 12.62 5.53
N GLY A 110 25.86 12.17 6.02
CA GLY A 110 24.86 13.04 6.64
C GLY A 110 23.97 13.78 5.66
N ASN A 111 24.09 13.52 4.37
CA ASN A 111 23.16 14.01 3.37
C ASN A 111 21.83 13.26 3.47
N LYS A 112 20.74 13.98 3.21
CA LYS A 112 19.38 13.50 3.38
C LYS A 112 19.16 12.24 2.55
N ASN A 113 18.68 11.17 3.16
CA ASN A 113 18.31 9.94 2.47
C ASN A 113 17.05 10.18 1.62
N LEU A 114 17.23 10.55 0.35
CA LEU A 114 16.14 10.82 -0.58
C LEU A 114 15.27 9.58 -0.81
N ALA A 115 15.87 8.38 -0.76
CA ALA A 115 15.14 7.12 -0.87
C ALA A 115 14.10 6.95 0.24
N TYR A 116 14.41 7.39 1.46
CA TYR A 116 13.46 7.39 2.57
C TYR A 116 12.25 8.30 2.31
N TYR A 117 12.51 9.53 1.89
CA TYR A 117 11.43 10.49 1.63
C TYR A 117 10.59 10.07 0.41
N TRP A 118 11.24 9.59 -0.64
CA TRP A 118 10.53 9.04 -1.81
C TRP A 118 9.65 7.86 -1.42
N ALA A 119 10.17 6.89 -0.69
CA ALA A 119 9.41 5.72 -0.25
C ALA A 119 8.22 6.09 0.64
N THR A 120 8.40 7.04 1.57
CA THR A 120 7.32 7.54 2.42
C THR A 120 6.23 8.24 1.60
N ALA A 121 6.63 9.08 0.65
CA ALA A 121 5.70 9.78 -0.25
C ALA A 121 4.95 8.78 -1.15
N ALA A 122 5.65 7.78 -1.71
CA ALA A 122 5.06 6.74 -2.54
C ALA A 122 3.99 5.93 -1.80
N VAL A 123 4.25 5.52 -0.54
CA VAL A 123 3.25 4.83 0.30
C VAL A 123 2.04 5.73 0.54
N GLY A 124 2.25 7.01 0.85
CA GLY A 124 1.17 7.98 1.03
C GLY A 124 0.33 8.16 -0.24
N PHE A 125 0.97 8.24 -1.39
CA PHE A 125 0.33 8.36 -2.70
C PHE A 125 -0.52 7.13 -3.04
N VAL A 126 0.05 5.92 -2.92
CA VAL A 126 -0.66 4.65 -3.16
C VAL A 126 -1.87 4.52 -2.25
N ARG A 127 -1.70 4.84 -0.96
CA ARG A 127 -2.77 4.80 0.02
C ARG A 127 -3.91 5.75 -0.33
N ALA A 128 -3.62 7.02 -0.58
CA ALA A 128 -4.63 8.03 -0.90
C ALA A 128 -5.39 7.69 -2.18
N ALA A 129 -4.69 7.23 -3.23
CA ALA A 129 -5.32 6.79 -4.47
C ALA A 129 -6.23 5.56 -4.26
N GLY A 130 -5.75 4.57 -3.49
CA GLY A 130 -6.51 3.37 -3.17
C GLY A 130 -7.75 3.66 -2.32
N GLU A 131 -7.63 4.48 -1.29
CA GLU A 131 -8.76 4.91 -0.44
C GLU A 131 -9.83 5.63 -1.27
N SER A 132 -9.42 6.55 -2.16
CA SER A 132 -10.32 7.24 -3.09
C SER A 132 -11.04 6.27 -4.02
N TRP A 133 -10.32 5.31 -4.58
CA TRP A 133 -10.88 4.31 -5.50
C TRP A 133 -11.87 3.37 -4.80
N ILE A 134 -11.56 2.92 -3.58
CA ILE A 134 -12.43 2.03 -2.78
C ILE A 134 -13.70 2.77 -2.34
N ALA A 135 -13.60 4.05 -2.03
CA ALA A 135 -14.72 4.85 -1.55
C ALA A 135 -15.80 5.09 -2.62
N ASP A 136 -15.47 4.96 -3.92
CA ASP A 136 -16.42 5.17 -5.02
C ASP A 136 -16.72 3.85 -5.78
N PRO A 137 -17.87 3.19 -5.50
CA PRO A 137 -18.25 1.96 -6.20
C PRO A 137 -18.40 2.11 -7.71
N LYS A 138 -18.75 3.32 -8.22
CA LYS A 138 -18.85 3.57 -9.66
C LYS A 138 -17.49 3.59 -10.32
N GLN A 139 -16.51 4.21 -9.68
CA GLN A 139 -15.12 4.20 -10.15
C GLN A 139 -14.56 2.79 -10.20
N ARG A 140 -14.82 1.95 -9.19
CA ARG A 140 -14.36 0.56 -9.16
C ARG A 140 -14.92 -0.30 -10.31
N GLN A 141 -16.12 -0.01 -10.78
CA GLN A 141 -16.69 -0.69 -11.94
C GLN A 141 -16.06 -0.26 -13.27
N GLN A 142 -15.57 0.96 -13.37
CA GLN A 142 -14.99 1.54 -14.58
C GLN A 142 -13.47 1.38 -14.66
N LEU A 143 -12.80 1.35 -13.52
CA LEU A 143 -11.35 1.30 -13.39
C LEU A 143 -10.95 0.09 -12.54
N SER A 144 -10.38 -0.94 -13.17
CA SER A 144 -9.95 -2.12 -12.43
C SER A 144 -8.72 -1.85 -11.56
N ALA A 145 -8.51 -2.69 -10.54
CA ALA A 145 -7.34 -2.62 -9.68
C ALA A 145 -6.02 -2.73 -10.49
N GLU A 146 -6.01 -3.53 -11.54
CA GLU A 146 -4.85 -3.72 -12.42
C GLU A 146 -4.50 -2.44 -13.17
N VAL A 147 -5.49 -1.78 -13.76
CA VAL A 147 -5.29 -0.52 -14.50
C VAL A 147 -4.81 0.58 -13.55
N LEU A 148 -5.46 0.71 -12.40
CA LEU A 148 -5.05 1.69 -11.38
C LEU A 148 -3.64 1.40 -10.86
N ALA A 149 -3.31 0.14 -10.56
CA ALA A 149 -1.99 -0.24 -10.09
C ALA A 149 -0.90 0.09 -11.11
N ARG A 150 -1.16 -0.15 -12.38
CA ARG A 150 -0.20 0.18 -13.46
C ARG A 150 0.01 1.69 -13.55
N SER A 151 -1.08 2.45 -13.61
CA SER A 151 -0.99 3.92 -13.65
C SER A 151 -0.22 4.49 -12.46
N ILE A 152 -0.52 4.04 -11.25
CA ILE A 152 0.19 4.46 -10.04
C ILE A 152 1.69 4.12 -10.14
N SER A 153 2.02 2.92 -10.59
CA SER A 153 3.42 2.48 -10.72
C SER A 153 4.18 3.30 -11.77
N ASP A 154 3.54 3.59 -12.89
CA ASP A 154 4.12 4.43 -13.94
C ASP A 154 4.34 5.86 -13.42
N TRP A 155 3.36 6.46 -12.75
CA TRP A 155 3.50 7.81 -12.17
C TRP A 155 4.61 7.90 -11.13
N LEU A 156 4.80 6.87 -10.31
CA LEU A 156 5.86 6.85 -9.30
C LEU A 156 7.26 6.68 -9.88
N LEU A 157 7.39 6.01 -11.03
CA LEU A 157 8.69 5.74 -11.65
C LEU A 157 9.08 6.77 -12.71
N THR A 158 8.13 7.26 -13.49
CA THR A 158 8.40 8.13 -14.62
C THR A 158 7.89 9.57 -14.42
N GLY A 159 7.06 9.80 -13.40
CA GLY A 159 6.33 11.05 -13.23
C GLY A 159 5.13 11.14 -14.18
N ILE A 160 4.47 12.29 -14.17
CA ILE A 160 3.39 12.59 -15.11
C ILE A 160 4.03 13.05 -16.40
N ASP A 161 3.72 12.39 -17.52
CA ASP A 161 4.20 12.80 -18.83
C ASP A 161 3.60 14.17 -19.22
N THR A 162 4.43 15.20 -19.17
CA THR A 162 4.07 16.57 -19.58
C THR A 162 4.45 16.89 -21.03
N SER A 163 5.01 15.93 -21.77
CA SER A 163 5.49 16.14 -23.14
C SER A 163 4.36 16.42 -24.15
N GLY A 164 3.10 16.15 -23.79
CA GLY A 164 1.93 16.46 -24.62
C GLY A 164 1.48 17.93 -24.62
N SER A 165 2.03 18.77 -23.73
CA SER A 165 1.52 20.15 -23.54
C SER A 165 2.29 21.24 -24.27
N THR A 166 3.31 20.91 -25.07
CA THR A 166 4.23 21.93 -25.65
C THR A 166 4.08 22.14 -27.16
N ASN A 167 3.01 21.67 -27.80
CA ASN A 167 2.84 21.82 -29.24
C ASN A 167 1.56 22.55 -29.66
N GLU A 168 1.28 23.73 -29.07
CA GLU A 168 0.35 24.69 -29.69
C GLU A 168 0.74 26.11 -29.29
N GLN A 169 1.85 26.66 -29.82
CA GLN A 169 2.04 28.10 -29.97
C GLN A 169 3.39 28.37 -30.63
N HIS A 170 3.50 28.20 -31.94
CA HIS A 170 4.37 28.99 -32.81
C HIS A 170 4.15 28.63 -34.29
N GLU A 171 2.98 28.98 -34.77
CA GLU A 171 2.79 29.28 -36.21
C GLU A 171 1.74 30.36 -36.31
N GLU A 172 2.21 31.61 -36.18
CA GLU A 172 1.58 32.77 -36.79
C GLU A 172 2.60 33.93 -36.69
N HIS A 173 3.46 34.05 -37.70
CA HIS A 173 3.81 35.35 -38.26
C HIS A 173 4.55 35.16 -39.59
#